data_d107cfd5b32c0ef1fbea1dffeb2e6a42
#
_entry.id   d107cfd5b32c0ef1fbea1dffeb2e6a42
#
_cell.length_a   1.000
_cell.length_b   1.000
_cell.length_c   1.000
_cell.angle_alpha   90.00
_cell.angle_beta   90.00
_cell.angle_gamma   90.00
#
_symmetry.space_group_name_H-M   'P 1'
#
loop_
_entity.id
_entity.type
_entity.pdbx_description
1 polymer ?
#
loop_
_entity_poly.entity_id
_entity_poly.type
_entity_poly.pdbx_seq_one_letter_code
_entity_poly.pdbx_strand_id
1 'polypeptide(L)'
;MVEKDAVIESQHYKGLAWVASMALFMQSLDATILNTALPTIATDLQTPVFEMQMAIIAYSLAVALFIPLTAWAAAKFGTLTVFRSAVFTFVFGSVACAMATSLETLVLARIIQGIGGAFMMPVARLAIIQTVPKNQLINAWNLMATAGLIGPILGPILGGWLVVHTSWHWIFLINIPIGILGFWAAAKVMGNHKGNANKLDWTGFLLFAFGLVGLTLGLDLLGESHSDRITTYSALAIGMALLMAYYFYAKGNERAILPLSLFNTRTFRLGIAANIFIRLSGSAVPFLLPLMFQLSFGYSAEVSGWLLAPIALMSVVFKRFIGHILNILGYKTTLILSSLLMAGSTVSMSWLDASSSTMWIICNLMWYGACMSMIFSSINTLTVGDLSLEQSGAGSTLLSIVQQVGIGFGIAVASIILTLYRQFIGNEGEALQHAFSYTFLTTSVFAIALVWILSYLRKTDGDHLRKKR
;
A
#
# COMPACT_ATOMS: atom_id res chain seq x y z
N MET A 1 -37.17 25.20 -12.83
CA MET A 1 -36.99 23.77 -13.12
C MET A 1 -35.51 23.44 -13.33
N VAL A 2 -34.80 24.09 -14.23
CA VAL A 2 -33.38 23.90 -14.54
C VAL A 2 -32.45 24.07 -13.33
N GLU A 3 -32.73 25.03 -12.46
CA GLU A 3 -31.92 25.32 -11.25
C GLU A 3 -32.09 24.26 -10.15
N LYS A 4 -33.29 23.68 -10.01
CA LYS A 4 -33.55 22.54 -9.10
C LYS A 4 -32.88 21.27 -9.58
N ASP A 5 -32.88 20.99 -10.88
CA ASP A 5 -32.26 19.82 -11.47
C ASP A 5 -30.72 19.91 -11.35
N ALA A 6 -30.14 21.09 -11.55
CA ALA A 6 -28.69 21.35 -11.36
C ALA A 6 -28.26 21.21 -9.88
N VAL A 7 -29.12 21.60 -8.91
CA VAL A 7 -28.87 21.44 -7.49
C VAL A 7 -28.94 19.98 -7.07
N ILE A 8 -29.92 19.22 -7.58
CA ILE A 8 -30.08 17.77 -7.32
C ILE A 8 -28.90 17.01 -7.92
N GLU A 9 -28.51 17.33 -9.14
CA GLU A 9 -27.34 16.73 -9.83
C GLU A 9 -26.04 17.05 -9.10
N SER A 10 -25.89 18.28 -8.59
CA SER A 10 -24.76 18.71 -7.75
C SER A 10 -24.69 17.97 -6.41
N GLN A 11 -25.82 17.67 -5.81
CA GLN A 11 -25.84 16.88 -4.56
C GLN A 11 -25.52 15.41 -4.77
N HIS A 12 -25.92 14.84 -5.91
CA HIS A 12 -25.71 13.42 -6.23
C HIS A 12 -24.23 13.10 -6.42
N TYR A 13 -23.46 13.90 -7.15
CA TYR A 13 -22.03 13.62 -7.35
C TYR A 13 -21.21 13.89 -6.10
N LYS A 14 -21.59 14.85 -5.24
CA LYS A 14 -20.94 15.05 -3.93
C LYS A 14 -21.13 13.83 -3.04
N GLY A 15 -22.34 13.26 -3.01
CA GLY A 15 -22.63 12.04 -2.27
C GLY A 15 -21.75 10.85 -2.75
N LEU A 16 -21.60 10.68 -4.07
CA LEU A 16 -20.73 9.64 -4.63
C LEU A 16 -19.26 9.86 -4.25
N ALA A 17 -18.76 11.11 -4.31
CA ALA A 17 -17.40 11.43 -3.90
C ALA A 17 -17.17 11.14 -2.40
N TRP A 18 -18.16 11.40 -1.53
CA TRP A 18 -18.12 11.07 -0.11
C TRP A 18 -18.05 9.54 0.11
N VAL A 19 -18.88 8.76 -0.58
CA VAL A 19 -18.86 7.29 -0.49
C VAL A 19 -17.49 6.73 -0.91
N ALA A 20 -16.95 7.24 -2.00
CA ALA A 20 -15.61 6.86 -2.45
C ALA A 20 -14.52 7.27 -1.46
N SER A 21 -14.68 8.44 -0.82
CA SER A 21 -13.77 8.91 0.23
C SER A 21 -13.81 8.04 1.48
N MET A 22 -15.00 7.59 1.89
CA MET A 22 -15.15 6.66 3.02
C MET A 22 -14.46 5.32 2.72
N ALA A 23 -14.62 4.78 1.52
CA ALA A 23 -13.96 3.54 1.12
C ALA A 23 -12.44 3.68 1.13
N LEU A 24 -11.89 4.79 0.61
CA LEU A 24 -10.46 5.05 0.64
C LEU A 24 -9.93 5.27 2.05
N PHE A 25 -10.68 5.97 2.88
CA PHE A 25 -10.35 6.18 4.29
C PHE A 25 -10.27 4.85 5.04
N MET A 26 -11.29 3.98 4.91
CA MET A 26 -11.29 2.64 5.53
C MET A 26 -10.07 1.84 5.11
N GLN A 27 -9.79 1.77 3.79
CA GLN A 27 -8.66 1.01 3.26
C GLN A 27 -7.31 1.55 3.73
N SER A 28 -7.15 2.87 3.76
CA SER A 28 -5.89 3.51 4.17
C SER A 28 -5.67 3.46 5.69
N LEU A 29 -6.75 3.56 6.47
CA LEU A 29 -6.73 3.38 7.92
C LEU A 29 -6.33 1.94 8.27
N ASP A 30 -7.00 0.95 7.68
CA ASP A 30 -6.75 -0.47 7.91
C ASP A 30 -5.32 -0.89 7.56
N ALA A 31 -4.76 -0.32 6.50
CA ALA A 31 -3.38 -0.59 6.09
C ALA A 31 -2.32 -0.10 7.08
N THR A 32 -2.65 0.80 7.98
CA THR A 32 -1.67 1.44 8.89
C THR A 32 -1.95 1.22 10.36
N ILE A 33 -3.20 1.03 10.75
CA ILE A 33 -3.63 0.86 12.14
C ILE A 33 -3.04 -0.39 12.79
N LEU A 34 -2.86 -1.46 12.01
CA LEU A 34 -2.34 -2.74 12.49
C LEU A 34 -0.89 -2.66 12.95
N ASN A 35 -0.06 -1.81 12.32
CA ASN A 35 1.38 -1.77 12.57
C ASN A 35 1.75 -1.50 14.04
N THR A 36 0.99 -0.63 14.72
CA THR A 36 1.21 -0.30 16.13
C THR A 36 0.62 -1.32 17.10
N ALA A 37 -0.32 -2.14 16.63
CA ALA A 37 -1.02 -3.13 17.43
C ALA A 37 -0.31 -4.52 17.42
N LEU A 38 0.63 -4.75 16.51
CA LEU A 38 1.24 -6.06 16.29
C LEU A 38 1.78 -6.72 17.58
N PRO A 39 2.57 -6.04 18.46
CA PRO A 39 3.10 -6.66 19.66
C PRO A 39 2.01 -7.11 20.64
N THR A 40 0.95 -6.32 20.79
CA THR A 40 -0.17 -6.67 21.69
C THR A 40 -0.98 -7.84 21.14
N ILE A 41 -1.26 -7.87 19.83
CA ILE A 41 -1.97 -8.97 19.18
C ILE A 41 -1.13 -10.26 19.31
N ALA A 42 0.17 -10.18 19.10
CA ALA A 42 1.09 -11.30 19.21
C ALA A 42 1.05 -11.92 20.63
N THR A 43 1.04 -11.06 21.66
CA THR A 43 0.94 -11.50 23.06
C THR A 43 -0.38 -12.20 23.32
N ASP A 44 -1.49 -11.66 22.84
CA ASP A 44 -2.84 -12.22 23.05
C ASP A 44 -3.03 -13.56 22.31
N LEU A 45 -2.53 -13.64 21.07
CA LEU A 45 -2.56 -14.85 20.24
C LEU A 45 -1.44 -15.86 20.58
N GLN A 46 -0.59 -15.57 21.57
CA GLN A 46 0.55 -16.40 21.99
C GLN A 46 1.48 -16.78 20.82
N THR A 47 1.72 -15.82 19.93
CA THR A 47 2.51 -15.99 18.70
C THR A 47 3.75 -15.08 18.76
N PRO A 48 4.89 -15.50 18.20
CA PRO A 48 6.06 -14.63 18.09
C PRO A 48 5.72 -13.32 17.33
N VAL A 49 6.09 -12.17 17.90
CA VAL A 49 5.76 -10.85 17.33
C VAL A 49 6.25 -10.71 15.88
N PHE A 50 7.39 -11.31 15.57
CA PHE A 50 8.02 -11.21 14.27
C PHE A 50 7.36 -12.09 13.19
N GLU A 51 6.43 -12.97 13.56
CA GLU A 51 5.59 -13.74 12.62
C GLU A 51 4.31 -12.98 12.24
N MET A 52 3.93 -11.95 13.02
CA MET A 52 2.71 -11.17 12.80
C MET A 52 2.70 -10.39 11.48
N GLN A 53 3.86 -10.22 10.84
CA GLN A 53 3.95 -9.63 9.50
C GLN A 53 3.08 -10.34 8.47
N MET A 54 2.86 -11.67 8.63
CA MET A 54 1.99 -12.46 7.78
C MET A 54 0.59 -11.87 7.64
N ALA A 55 0.04 -11.29 8.71
CA ALA A 55 -1.28 -10.64 8.66
C ALA A 55 -1.30 -9.41 7.72
N ILE A 56 -0.19 -8.66 7.63
CA ILE A 56 -0.06 -7.50 6.73
C ILE A 56 0.20 -7.98 5.30
N ILE A 57 1.10 -8.94 5.13
CA ILE A 57 1.48 -9.49 3.83
C ILE A 57 0.27 -10.16 3.17
N ALA A 58 -0.49 -10.98 3.92
CA ALA A 58 -1.67 -11.68 3.41
C ALA A 58 -2.75 -10.73 2.88
N TYR A 59 -3.02 -9.64 3.61
CA TYR A 59 -3.92 -8.59 3.15
C TYR A 59 -3.43 -7.93 1.86
N SER A 60 -2.18 -7.48 1.84
CA SER A 60 -1.59 -6.78 0.69
C SER A 60 -1.54 -7.68 -0.55
N LEU A 61 -1.20 -8.96 -0.36
CA LEU A 61 -1.19 -9.97 -1.41
C LEU A 61 -2.60 -10.23 -1.96
N ALA A 62 -3.60 -10.41 -1.08
CA ALA A 62 -4.98 -10.58 -1.50
C ALA A 62 -5.47 -9.38 -2.30
N VAL A 63 -5.19 -8.14 -1.84
CA VAL A 63 -5.51 -6.93 -2.61
C VAL A 63 -4.86 -6.96 -3.99
N ALA A 64 -3.56 -7.27 -4.07
CA ALA A 64 -2.81 -7.32 -5.33
C ALA A 64 -3.39 -8.35 -6.32
N LEU A 65 -3.75 -9.53 -5.82
CA LEU A 65 -4.28 -10.61 -6.64
C LEU A 65 -5.64 -10.28 -7.26
N PHE A 66 -6.50 -9.59 -6.52
CA PHE A 66 -7.88 -9.35 -6.96
C PHE A 66 -8.08 -8.01 -7.69
N ILE A 67 -7.15 -7.05 -7.60
CA ILE A 67 -7.20 -5.79 -8.37
C ILE A 67 -7.43 -6.02 -9.88
N PRO A 68 -6.75 -6.97 -10.57
CA PRO A 68 -6.94 -7.16 -12.01
C PRO A 68 -8.37 -7.53 -12.41
N LEU A 69 -9.13 -8.14 -11.49
CA LEU A 69 -10.50 -8.58 -11.74
C LEU A 69 -11.53 -7.45 -11.64
N THR A 70 -11.15 -6.28 -11.10
CA THR A 70 -12.08 -5.21 -10.73
C THR A 70 -12.83 -4.64 -11.92
N ALA A 71 -12.14 -4.36 -13.03
CA ALA A 71 -12.74 -3.82 -14.24
C ALA A 71 -13.72 -4.81 -14.88
N TRP A 72 -13.34 -6.08 -14.95
CA TRP A 72 -14.19 -7.15 -15.46
C TRP A 72 -15.45 -7.35 -14.59
N ALA A 73 -15.29 -7.41 -13.27
CA ALA A 73 -16.40 -7.58 -12.35
C ALA A 73 -17.38 -6.39 -12.43
N ALA A 74 -16.87 -5.17 -12.47
CA ALA A 74 -17.70 -3.96 -12.60
C ALA A 74 -18.45 -3.94 -13.93
N ALA A 75 -17.82 -4.32 -15.04
CA ALA A 75 -18.49 -4.42 -16.34
C ALA A 75 -19.57 -5.49 -16.36
N LYS A 76 -19.32 -6.64 -15.73
CA LYS A 76 -20.25 -7.79 -15.74
C LYS A 76 -21.44 -7.62 -14.78
N PHE A 77 -21.16 -7.22 -13.54
CA PHE A 77 -22.16 -7.18 -12.48
C PHE A 77 -22.69 -5.76 -12.18
N GLY A 78 -22.00 -4.76 -12.65
CA GLY A 78 -22.30 -3.34 -12.43
C GLY A 78 -21.53 -2.75 -11.25
N THR A 79 -21.25 -1.45 -11.34
CA THR A 79 -20.41 -0.72 -10.38
C THR A 79 -20.99 -0.73 -8.96
N LEU A 80 -22.29 -0.47 -8.79
CA LEU A 80 -22.94 -0.47 -7.48
C LEU A 80 -22.92 -1.85 -6.83
N THR A 81 -23.25 -2.89 -7.58
CA THR A 81 -23.30 -4.26 -7.05
C THR A 81 -21.94 -4.69 -6.57
N VAL A 82 -20.88 -4.49 -7.40
CA VAL A 82 -19.52 -4.88 -7.04
C VAL A 82 -19.00 -4.05 -5.87
N PHE A 83 -19.26 -2.75 -5.83
CA PHE A 83 -18.85 -1.89 -4.71
C PHE A 83 -19.47 -2.32 -3.39
N ARG A 84 -20.80 -2.57 -3.36
CA ARG A 84 -21.49 -3.03 -2.13
C ARG A 84 -21.00 -4.41 -1.69
N SER A 85 -20.81 -5.34 -2.63
CA SER A 85 -20.23 -6.65 -2.32
C SER A 85 -18.81 -6.51 -1.75
N ALA A 86 -17.99 -5.61 -2.28
CA ALA A 86 -16.66 -5.32 -1.80
C ALA A 86 -16.65 -4.78 -0.36
N VAL A 87 -17.50 -3.77 -0.08
CA VAL A 87 -17.67 -3.22 1.26
C VAL A 87 -18.16 -4.28 2.24
N PHE A 88 -19.15 -5.09 1.85
CA PHE A 88 -19.65 -6.20 2.67
C PHE A 88 -18.54 -7.21 2.98
N THR A 89 -17.78 -7.66 1.97
CA THR A 89 -16.68 -8.61 2.14
C THR A 89 -15.58 -8.03 3.03
N PHE A 90 -15.26 -6.74 2.88
CA PHE A 90 -14.29 -6.05 3.72
C PHE A 90 -14.74 -5.99 5.19
N VAL A 91 -15.98 -5.61 5.45
CA VAL A 91 -16.56 -5.56 6.81
C VAL A 91 -16.65 -6.95 7.42
N PHE A 92 -17.10 -7.95 6.64
CA PHE A 92 -17.13 -9.35 7.07
C PHE A 92 -15.72 -9.84 7.46
N GLY A 93 -14.71 -9.56 6.62
CA GLY A 93 -13.32 -9.84 6.93
C GLY A 93 -12.83 -9.11 8.20
N SER A 94 -13.26 -7.85 8.40
CA SER A 94 -12.93 -7.10 9.62
C SER A 94 -13.54 -7.75 10.88
N VAL A 95 -14.78 -8.22 10.81
CA VAL A 95 -15.41 -8.99 11.92
C VAL A 95 -14.64 -10.28 12.17
N ALA A 96 -14.30 -11.03 11.10
CA ALA A 96 -13.53 -12.25 11.22
C ALA A 96 -12.13 -12.00 11.82
N CYS A 97 -11.45 -10.90 11.46
CA CYS A 97 -10.19 -10.50 12.09
C CYS A 97 -10.36 -10.24 13.59
N ALA A 98 -11.43 -9.52 13.99
CA ALA A 98 -11.72 -9.26 15.39
C ALA A 98 -12.09 -10.54 16.18
N MET A 99 -12.51 -11.60 15.52
CA MET A 99 -12.83 -12.89 16.14
C MET A 99 -11.66 -13.90 16.07
N ALA A 100 -10.51 -13.51 15.54
CA ALA A 100 -9.38 -14.41 15.38
C ALA A 100 -8.80 -14.82 16.76
N THR A 101 -8.50 -16.11 16.90
CA THR A 101 -7.95 -16.72 18.11
C THR A 101 -6.55 -17.33 17.90
N SER A 102 -6.04 -17.23 16.66
CA SER A 102 -4.68 -17.64 16.29
C SER A 102 -4.18 -16.79 15.12
N LEU A 103 -2.87 -16.84 14.84
CA LEU A 103 -2.28 -16.16 13.68
C LEU A 103 -2.88 -16.65 12.36
N GLU A 104 -3.10 -17.96 12.21
CA GLU A 104 -3.65 -18.56 11.00
C GLU A 104 -5.08 -18.07 10.73
N THR A 105 -5.92 -18.00 11.77
CA THR A 105 -7.28 -17.48 11.64
C THR A 105 -7.29 -16.00 11.31
N LEU A 106 -6.37 -15.23 11.90
CA LEU A 106 -6.19 -13.83 11.56
C LEU A 106 -5.74 -13.66 10.10
N VAL A 107 -4.77 -14.44 9.65
CA VAL A 107 -4.27 -14.41 8.25
C VAL A 107 -5.39 -14.74 7.26
N LEU A 108 -6.19 -15.79 7.51
CA LEU A 108 -7.35 -16.14 6.67
C LEU A 108 -8.39 -15.01 6.63
N ALA A 109 -8.69 -14.40 7.78
CA ALA A 109 -9.59 -13.26 7.86
C ALA A 109 -9.04 -12.03 7.09
N ARG A 110 -7.73 -11.79 7.15
CA ARG A 110 -7.04 -10.73 6.40
C ARG A 110 -7.08 -10.96 4.89
N ILE A 111 -7.03 -12.21 4.43
CA ILE A 111 -7.23 -12.54 3.01
C ILE A 111 -8.64 -12.15 2.58
N ILE A 112 -9.67 -12.53 3.34
CA ILE A 112 -11.07 -12.16 3.04
C ILE A 112 -11.24 -10.64 3.01
N GLN A 113 -10.70 -9.95 3.98
CA GLN A 113 -10.72 -8.48 4.06
C GLN A 113 -10.00 -7.86 2.85
N GLY A 114 -8.83 -8.39 2.47
CA GLY A 114 -8.07 -7.96 1.29
C GLY A 114 -8.81 -8.14 -0.03
N ILE A 115 -9.56 -9.24 -0.19
CA ILE A 115 -10.46 -9.44 -1.34
C ILE A 115 -11.47 -8.28 -1.44
N GLY A 116 -12.14 -7.93 -0.33
CA GLY A 116 -13.02 -6.77 -0.30
C GLY A 116 -12.30 -5.48 -0.67
N GLY A 117 -11.15 -5.21 -0.04
CA GLY A 117 -10.34 -4.02 -0.27
C GLY A 117 -9.90 -3.84 -1.73
N ALA A 118 -9.61 -4.95 -2.43
CA ALA A 118 -9.17 -4.93 -3.83
C ALA A 118 -10.18 -4.27 -4.77
N PHE A 119 -11.48 -4.45 -4.54
CA PHE A 119 -12.53 -3.92 -5.39
C PHE A 119 -13.01 -2.53 -5.00
N MET A 120 -12.92 -2.15 -3.73
CA MET A 120 -13.51 -0.91 -3.20
C MET A 120 -13.04 0.32 -3.97
N MET A 121 -11.74 0.56 -3.99
CA MET A 121 -11.17 1.79 -4.55
C MET A 121 -11.24 1.86 -6.09
N PRO A 122 -10.86 0.83 -6.87
CA PRO A 122 -10.94 0.90 -8.32
C PRO A 122 -12.38 1.06 -8.83
N VAL A 123 -13.35 0.38 -8.20
CA VAL A 123 -14.76 0.47 -8.58
C VAL A 123 -15.34 1.84 -8.22
N ALA A 124 -14.99 2.40 -7.05
CA ALA A 124 -15.40 3.76 -6.68
C ALA A 124 -14.87 4.80 -7.68
N ARG A 125 -13.59 4.68 -8.08
CA ARG A 125 -13.00 5.54 -9.13
C ARG A 125 -13.75 5.41 -10.45
N LEU A 126 -14.04 4.20 -10.88
CA LEU A 126 -14.79 3.96 -12.12
C LEU A 126 -16.17 4.61 -12.08
N ALA A 127 -16.91 4.46 -10.96
CA ALA A 127 -18.21 5.09 -10.78
C ALA A 127 -18.14 6.62 -10.83
N ILE A 128 -17.12 7.23 -10.23
CA ILE A 128 -16.90 8.69 -10.30
C ILE A 128 -16.67 9.13 -11.76
N ILE A 129 -15.80 8.42 -12.50
CA ILE A 129 -15.51 8.77 -13.90
C ILE A 129 -16.77 8.67 -14.77
N GLN A 130 -17.65 7.71 -14.50
CA GLN A 130 -18.88 7.46 -15.26
C GLN A 130 -20.03 8.43 -14.91
N THR A 131 -20.05 8.95 -13.69
CA THR A 131 -21.22 9.70 -13.18
C THR A 131 -20.94 11.19 -13.02
N VAL A 132 -19.69 11.58 -12.66
CA VAL A 132 -19.36 12.97 -12.36
C VAL A 132 -19.04 13.76 -13.63
N PRO A 133 -19.66 14.93 -13.85
CA PRO A 133 -19.33 15.83 -14.97
C PRO A 133 -17.83 16.20 -14.98
N LYS A 134 -17.24 16.29 -16.18
CA LYS A 134 -15.79 16.53 -16.35
C LYS A 134 -15.28 17.76 -15.61
N ASN A 135 -16.07 18.83 -15.53
CA ASN A 135 -15.73 20.06 -14.80
C ASN A 135 -15.72 19.91 -13.27
N GLN A 136 -16.33 18.86 -12.73
CA GLN A 136 -16.42 18.58 -11.29
C GLN A 136 -15.51 17.43 -10.83
N LEU A 137 -14.89 16.70 -11.77
CA LEU A 137 -14.00 15.56 -11.45
C LEU A 137 -12.84 15.95 -10.53
N ILE A 138 -12.27 17.14 -10.73
CA ILE A 138 -11.16 17.64 -9.88
C ILE A 138 -11.60 17.76 -8.42
N ASN A 139 -12.81 18.25 -8.18
CA ASN A 139 -13.34 18.39 -6.82
C ASN A 139 -13.59 17.02 -6.17
N ALA A 140 -14.14 16.07 -6.92
CA ALA A 140 -14.33 14.69 -6.45
C ALA A 140 -13.00 14.01 -6.10
N TRP A 141 -11.98 14.16 -6.96
CA TRP A 141 -10.64 13.64 -6.71
C TRP A 141 -9.96 14.29 -5.50
N ASN A 142 -10.12 15.60 -5.32
CA ASN A 142 -9.57 16.30 -4.15
C ASN A 142 -10.18 15.80 -2.84
N LEU A 143 -11.50 15.58 -2.81
CA LEU A 143 -12.19 15.03 -1.64
C LEU A 143 -11.67 13.63 -1.29
N MET A 144 -11.59 12.74 -2.29
CA MET A 144 -11.02 11.40 -2.11
C MET A 144 -9.57 11.45 -1.64
N ALA A 145 -8.74 12.28 -2.27
CA ALA A 145 -7.34 12.41 -1.90
C ALA A 145 -7.17 12.85 -0.44
N THR A 146 -8.02 13.77 0.04
CA THR A 146 -8.02 14.21 1.44
C THR A 146 -8.32 13.05 2.38
N ALA A 147 -9.35 12.26 2.11
CA ALA A 147 -9.71 11.09 2.91
C ALA A 147 -8.57 10.05 2.94
N GLY A 148 -7.95 9.80 1.78
CA GLY A 148 -6.80 8.90 1.67
C GLY A 148 -5.55 9.36 2.43
N LEU A 149 -5.43 10.64 2.73
CA LEU A 149 -4.32 11.19 3.52
C LEU A 149 -4.60 11.14 5.03
N ILE A 150 -5.86 11.24 5.44
CA ILE A 150 -6.24 11.20 6.85
C ILE A 150 -6.02 9.80 7.44
N GLY A 151 -6.32 8.73 6.67
CA GLY A 151 -6.17 7.35 7.13
C GLY A 151 -4.76 7.03 7.67
N PRO A 152 -3.69 7.24 6.92
CA PRO A 152 -2.32 6.98 7.38
C PRO A 152 -1.87 7.85 8.56
N ILE A 153 -2.47 9.03 8.78
CA ILE A 153 -2.21 9.87 9.96
C ILE A 153 -2.89 9.25 11.18
N LEU A 154 -4.17 8.96 11.05
CA LEU A 154 -4.98 8.47 12.16
C LEU A 154 -4.71 7.00 12.50
N GLY A 155 -4.27 6.18 11.52
CA GLY A 155 -4.07 4.75 11.71
C GLY A 155 -3.15 4.43 12.90
N PRO A 156 -1.89 4.86 12.90
CA PRO A 156 -0.99 4.59 14.01
C PRO A 156 -1.46 5.16 15.35
N ILE A 157 -2.04 6.38 15.34
CA ILE A 157 -2.56 7.04 16.55
C ILE A 157 -3.72 6.23 17.14
N LEU A 158 -4.73 5.94 16.32
CA LEU A 158 -5.91 5.18 16.74
C LEU A 158 -5.53 3.74 17.11
N GLY A 159 -4.62 3.12 16.34
CA GLY A 159 -4.15 1.77 16.64
C GLY A 159 -3.50 1.68 18.00
N GLY A 160 -2.56 2.58 18.30
CA GLY A 160 -1.89 2.65 19.59
C GLY A 160 -2.85 2.97 20.73
N TRP A 161 -3.75 3.95 20.55
CA TRP A 161 -4.70 4.34 21.58
C TRP A 161 -5.72 3.23 21.89
N LEU A 162 -6.32 2.63 20.86
CA LEU A 162 -7.33 1.57 21.02
C LEU A 162 -6.75 0.35 21.77
N VAL A 163 -5.54 -0.03 21.43
CA VAL A 163 -4.87 -1.19 22.04
C VAL A 163 -4.61 -0.98 23.53
N VAL A 164 -4.26 0.25 23.94
CA VAL A 164 -3.97 0.56 25.36
C VAL A 164 -5.23 0.76 26.17
N HIS A 165 -6.25 1.45 25.64
CA HIS A 165 -7.42 1.90 26.41
C HIS A 165 -8.63 0.98 26.28
N THR A 166 -8.65 0.10 25.25
CA THR A 166 -9.77 -0.82 25.02
C THR A 166 -9.26 -2.24 24.78
N SER A 167 -9.23 -2.65 23.50
CA SER A 167 -8.64 -3.93 23.09
C SER A 167 -8.27 -3.86 21.61
N TRP A 168 -7.31 -4.69 21.18
CA TRP A 168 -6.87 -4.73 19.80
C TRP A 168 -7.98 -5.09 18.79
N HIS A 169 -9.04 -5.77 19.23
CA HIS A 169 -10.18 -6.14 18.38
C HIS A 169 -10.84 -4.89 17.76
N TRP A 170 -10.84 -3.76 18.47
CA TRP A 170 -11.42 -2.51 18.00
C TRP A 170 -10.74 -1.91 16.79
N ILE A 171 -9.46 -2.25 16.50
CA ILE A 171 -8.79 -1.80 15.28
C ILE A 171 -9.48 -2.32 14.02
N PHE A 172 -10.13 -3.47 14.12
CA PHE A 172 -10.94 -4.05 13.04
C PHE A 172 -12.41 -3.62 13.13
N LEU A 173 -12.99 -3.61 14.32
CA LEU A 173 -14.41 -3.26 14.53
C LEU A 173 -14.75 -1.83 14.12
N ILE A 174 -13.79 -0.90 14.13
CA ILE A 174 -13.98 0.49 13.68
C ILE A 174 -14.41 0.57 12.20
N ASN A 175 -14.10 -0.43 11.40
CA ASN A 175 -14.53 -0.52 10.00
C ASN A 175 -16.03 -0.81 9.84
N ILE A 176 -16.69 -1.39 10.85
CA ILE A 176 -18.10 -1.80 10.76
C ILE A 176 -19.03 -0.59 10.59
N PRO A 177 -19.04 0.42 11.49
CA PRO A 177 -19.93 1.55 11.34
C PRO A 177 -19.70 2.32 10.04
N ILE A 178 -18.41 2.48 9.63
CA ILE A 178 -18.07 3.19 8.40
C ILE A 178 -18.55 2.39 7.19
N GLY A 179 -18.32 1.06 7.20
CA GLY A 179 -18.74 0.18 6.12
C GLY A 179 -20.25 0.09 5.97
N ILE A 180 -21.02 0.01 7.08
CA ILE A 180 -22.48 0.03 7.04
C ILE A 180 -22.98 1.34 6.44
N LEU A 181 -22.44 2.47 6.88
CA LEU A 181 -22.80 3.79 6.33
C LEU A 181 -22.45 3.86 4.83
N GLY A 182 -21.27 3.42 4.43
CA GLY A 182 -20.83 3.37 3.03
C GLY A 182 -21.70 2.47 2.16
N PHE A 183 -22.09 1.29 2.67
CA PHE A 183 -22.92 0.33 1.97
C PHE A 183 -24.33 0.88 1.66
N TRP A 184 -24.96 1.54 2.64
CA TRP A 184 -26.28 2.13 2.47
C TRP A 184 -26.25 3.43 1.67
N ALA A 185 -25.23 4.26 1.90
CA ALA A 185 -25.05 5.51 1.16
C ALA A 185 -24.80 5.23 -0.34
N ALA A 186 -23.97 4.22 -0.65
CA ALA A 186 -23.71 3.81 -2.04
C ALA A 186 -25.02 3.48 -2.81
N ALA A 187 -25.98 2.80 -2.16
CA ALA A 187 -27.26 2.47 -2.78
C ALA A 187 -28.08 3.70 -3.19
N LYS A 188 -27.86 4.86 -2.54
CA LYS A 188 -28.60 6.10 -2.82
C LYS A 188 -27.92 6.98 -3.88
N VAL A 189 -26.59 6.88 -4.02
CA VAL A 189 -25.82 7.86 -4.82
C VAL A 189 -25.01 7.22 -5.96
N MET A 190 -24.87 5.91 -6.00
CA MET A 190 -24.09 5.22 -7.02
C MET A 190 -25.00 4.52 -8.03
N GLY A 191 -24.85 4.86 -9.30
CA GLY A 191 -25.51 4.15 -10.39
C GLY A 191 -24.92 2.75 -10.59
N ASN A 192 -25.75 1.78 -10.99
CA ASN A 192 -25.26 0.44 -11.31
C ASN A 192 -24.93 0.32 -12.80
N HIS A 193 -23.81 0.93 -13.21
CA HIS A 193 -23.39 0.93 -14.60
C HIS A 193 -22.72 -0.39 -14.96
N LYS A 194 -23.29 -1.08 -15.96
CA LYS A 194 -22.72 -2.27 -16.59
C LYS A 194 -22.07 -1.91 -17.91
N GLY A 195 -21.05 -2.66 -18.31
CA GLY A 195 -20.38 -2.51 -19.58
C GLY A 195 -20.26 -3.84 -20.34
N ASN A 196 -19.54 -3.82 -21.45
CA ASN A 196 -19.21 -5.05 -22.15
C ASN A 196 -18.07 -5.76 -21.43
N ALA A 197 -18.40 -6.84 -20.73
CA ALA A 197 -17.42 -7.71 -20.09
C ALA A 197 -16.82 -8.66 -21.12
N ASN A 198 -15.58 -8.44 -21.52
CA ASN A 198 -14.81 -9.42 -22.29
C ASN A 198 -14.63 -10.71 -21.47
N LYS A 199 -14.32 -11.83 -22.14
CA LYS A 199 -13.98 -13.06 -21.43
C LYS A 199 -12.75 -12.81 -20.56
N LEU A 200 -12.84 -13.22 -19.29
CA LEU A 200 -11.73 -13.12 -18.35
C LEU A 200 -10.60 -14.09 -18.76
N ASP A 201 -9.38 -13.61 -18.73
CA ASP A 201 -8.18 -14.43 -18.91
C ASP A 201 -7.89 -15.24 -17.64
N TRP A 202 -8.62 -16.34 -17.47
CA TRP A 202 -8.46 -17.23 -16.31
C TRP A 202 -7.07 -17.85 -16.25
N THR A 203 -6.51 -18.25 -17.40
CA THR A 203 -5.19 -18.87 -17.46
C THR A 203 -4.11 -17.92 -17.01
N GLY A 204 -4.10 -16.70 -17.56
CA GLY A 204 -3.17 -15.67 -17.13
C GLY A 204 -3.35 -15.28 -15.66
N PHE A 205 -4.60 -15.16 -15.21
CA PHE A 205 -4.90 -14.86 -13.81
C PHE A 205 -4.36 -15.93 -12.86
N LEU A 206 -4.61 -17.21 -13.11
CA LEU A 206 -4.17 -18.30 -12.24
C LEU A 206 -2.64 -18.43 -12.22
N LEU A 207 -1.98 -18.36 -13.39
CA LEU A 207 -0.52 -18.38 -13.45
C LEU A 207 0.12 -17.24 -12.65
N PHE A 208 -0.40 -16.03 -12.83
CA PHE A 208 0.07 -14.86 -12.09
C PHE A 208 -0.21 -14.98 -10.59
N ALA A 209 -1.45 -15.34 -10.22
CA ALA A 209 -1.88 -15.44 -8.83
C ALA A 209 -1.08 -16.49 -8.05
N PHE A 210 -1.04 -17.73 -8.53
CA PHE A 210 -0.29 -18.79 -7.84
C PHE A 210 1.22 -18.55 -7.89
N GLY A 211 1.73 -17.96 -8.96
CA GLY A 211 3.14 -17.56 -9.04
C GLY A 211 3.50 -16.52 -7.97
N LEU A 212 2.66 -15.52 -7.79
CA LEU A 212 2.87 -14.47 -6.80
C LEU A 212 2.70 -14.99 -5.36
N VAL A 213 1.68 -15.83 -5.12
CA VAL A 213 1.49 -16.49 -3.82
C VAL A 213 2.70 -17.34 -3.45
N GLY A 214 3.16 -18.21 -4.37
CA GLY A 214 4.31 -19.06 -4.14
C GLY A 214 5.59 -18.28 -3.84
N LEU A 215 5.84 -17.21 -4.59
CA LEU A 215 7.00 -16.34 -4.35
C LEU A 215 6.91 -15.63 -3.00
N THR A 216 5.73 -15.09 -2.64
CA THR A 216 5.53 -14.37 -1.37
C THR A 216 5.64 -15.31 -0.17
N LEU A 217 4.99 -16.47 -0.21
CA LEU A 217 5.09 -17.49 0.84
C LEU A 217 6.53 -18.00 0.99
N GLY A 218 7.21 -18.25 -0.12
CA GLY A 218 8.60 -18.69 -0.06
C GLY A 218 9.55 -17.65 0.54
N LEU A 219 9.33 -16.36 0.27
CA LEU A 219 10.08 -15.28 0.91
C LEU A 219 9.78 -15.17 2.41
N ASP A 220 8.52 -15.33 2.80
CA ASP A 220 8.14 -15.26 4.21
C ASP A 220 8.74 -16.43 5.01
N LEU A 221 8.63 -17.66 4.50
CA LEU A 221 9.25 -18.85 5.08
C LEU A 221 10.78 -18.75 5.20
N LEU A 222 11.47 -17.97 4.35
CA LEU A 222 12.89 -17.67 4.51
C LEU A 222 13.19 -16.86 5.78
N GLY A 223 12.23 -16.04 6.22
CA GLY A 223 12.33 -15.23 7.45
C GLY A 223 12.07 -16.03 8.73
N GLU A 224 11.49 -17.23 8.64
CA GLU A 224 11.20 -18.09 9.79
C GLU A 224 12.40 -18.96 10.17
N SER A 225 12.76 -18.95 11.45
CA SER A 225 13.93 -19.68 11.95
C SER A 225 13.78 -21.20 11.92
N HIS A 226 12.57 -21.73 11.82
CA HIS A 226 12.23 -23.15 11.91
C HIS A 226 11.53 -23.72 10.67
N SER A 227 11.47 -22.95 9.58
CA SER A 227 10.82 -23.42 8.36
C SER A 227 11.59 -24.57 7.70
N ASP A 228 10.86 -25.55 7.17
CA ASP A 228 11.45 -26.62 6.39
C ASP A 228 12.03 -26.06 5.08
N ARG A 229 13.34 -26.26 4.89
CA ARG A 229 14.07 -25.77 3.72
C ARG A 229 13.48 -26.26 2.39
N ILE A 230 13.00 -27.53 2.38
CA ILE A 230 12.42 -28.12 1.16
C ILE A 230 11.15 -27.37 0.79
N THR A 231 10.26 -27.15 1.75
CA THR A 231 9.02 -26.38 1.56
C THR A 231 9.30 -24.95 1.11
N THR A 232 10.25 -24.28 1.75
CA THR A 232 10.66 -22.90 1.43
C THR A 232 11.17 -22.78 -0.01
N TYR A 233 12.18 -23.61 -0.37
CA TYR A 233 12.76 -23.54 -1.73
C TYR A 233 11.81 -24.05 -2.82
N SER A 234 10.95 -25.03 -2.51
CA SER A 234 9.94 -25.48 -3.45
C SER A 234 8.88 -24.40 -3.72
N ALA A 235 8.42 -23.68 -2.69
CA ALA A 235 7.50 -22.56 -2.87
C ALA A 235 8.10 -21.45 -3.75
N LEU A 236 9.37 -21.07 -3.50
CA LEU A 236 10.09 -20.10 -4.33
C LEU A 236 10.25 -20.58 -5.77
N ALA A 237 10.67 -21.84 -5.98
CA ALA A 237 10.89 -22.40 -7.30
C ALA A 237 9.59 -22.52 -8.10
N ILE A 238 8.52 -23.01 -7.49
CA ILE A 238 7.19 -23.10 -8.12
C ILE A 238 6.66 -21.70 -8.43
N GLY A 239 6.73 -20.77 -7.46
CA GLY A 239 6.32 -19.40 -7.65
C GLY A 239 7.02 -18.72 -8.82
N MET A 240 8.34 -18.84 -8.89
CA MET A 240 9.16 -18.31 -9.99
C MET A 240 8.83 -18.98 -11.32
N ALA A 241 8.67 -20.31 -11.35
CA ALA A 241 8.31 -21.06 -12.56
C ALA A 241 6.94 -20.63 -13.12
N LEU A 242 5.95 -20.42 -12.25
CA LEU A 242 4.61 -19.94 -12.64
C LEU A 242 4.65 -18.50 -13.16
N LEU A 243 5.42 -17.59 -12.55
CA LEU A 243 5.61 -16.23 -13.06
C LEU A 243 6.35 -16.23 -14.40
N MET A 244 7.33 -17.11 -14.58
CA MET A 244 8.00 -17.30 -15.86
C MET A 244 7.03 -17.86 -16.92
N ALA A 245 6.20 -18.84 -16.58
CA ALA A 245 5.15 -19.36 -17.44
C ALA A 245 4.15 -18.25 -17.82
N TYR A 246 3.76 -17.40 -16.86
CA TYR A 246 2.94 -16.22 -17.13
C TYR A 246 3.61 -15.26 -18.12
N TYR A 247 4.90 -14.98 -17.96
CA TYR A 247 5.64 -14.12 -18.88
C TYR A 247 5.60 -14.64 -20.32
N PHE A 248 5.85 -15.93 -20.54
CA PHE A 248 5.76 -16.55 -21.87
C PHE A 248 4.33 -16.58 -22.41
N TYR A 249 3.35 -16.84 -21.57
CA TYR A 249 1.93 -16.80 -21.92
C TYR A 249 1.47 -15.41 -22.34
N ALA A 250 1.87 -14.38 -21.59
CA ALA A 250 1.48 -12.99 -21.84
C ALA A 250 2.26 -12.35 -22.99
N LYS A 251 3.41 -12.93 -23.39
CA LYS A 251 4.22 -12.42 -24.49
C LYS A 251 3.47 -12.57 -25.81
N GLY A 252 3.06 -11.44 -26.38
CA GLY A 252 2.30 -11.39 -27.64
C GLY A 252 0.79 -11.65 -27.48
N ASN A 253 0.29 -11.82 -26.25
CA ASN A 253 -1.12 -11.97 -25.97
C ASN A 253 -1.72 -10.62 -25.50
N GLU A 254 -2.36 -9.91 -26.41
CA GLU A 254 -3.01 -8.61 -26.08
C GLU A 254 -4.20 -8.74 -25.12
N ARG A 255 -4.74 -9.96 -24.97
CA ARG A 255 -5.84 -10.25 -24.04
C ARG A 255 -5.37 -10.68 -22.66
N ALA A 256 -4.05 -10.73 -22.45
CA ALA A 256 -3.48 -11.05 -21.14
C ALA A 256 -3.98 -10.05 -20.10
N ILE A 257 -4.26 -10.54 -18.89
CA ILE A 257 -4.78 -9.74 -17.78
C ILE A 257 -3.86 -8.55 -17.43
N LEU A 258 -2.56 -8.72 -17.65
CA LEU A 258 -1.52 -7.69 -17.55
C LEU A 258 -0.70 -7.67 -18.85
N PRO A 259 -1.03 -6.81 -19.81
CA PRO A 259 -0.37 -6.79 -21.12
C PRO A 259 1.09 -6.33 -20.99
N LEU A 260 2.01 -7.14 -21.49
CA LEU A 260 3.46 -6.83 -21.44
C LEU A 260 3.85 -5.70 -22.38
N SER A 261 3.00 -5.32 -23.33
CA SER A 261 3.21 -4.18 -24.24
C SER A 261 3.40 -2.85 -23.52
N LEU A 262 2.89 -2.71 -22.29
CA LEU A 262 3.09 -1.55 -21.43
C LEU A 262 4.59 -1.30 -21.14
N PHE A 263 5.39 -2.33 -21.05
CA PHE A 263 6.83 -2.24 -20.79
C PHE A 263 7.64 -1.75 -22.01
N ASN A 264 7.03 -1.59 -23.18
CA ASN A 264 7.66 -0.93 -24.33
C ASN A 264 7.87 0.56 -24.05
N THR A 265 7.01 1.18 -23.24
CA THR A 265 7.17 2.57 -22.79
C THR A 265 8.28 2.63 -21.74
N ARG A 266 9.35 3.35 -22.05
CA ARG A 266 10.57 3.40 -21.23
C ARG A 266 10.33 3.95 -19.82
N THR A 267 9.58 5.05 -19.69
CA THR A 267 9.25 5.66 -18.40
C THR A 267 8.37 4.75 -17.55
N PHE A 268 7.47 4.00 -18.17
CA PHE A 268 6.66 2.98 -17.48
C PHE A 268 7.56 1.87 -16.93
N ARG A 269 8.45 1.31 -17.74
CA ARG A 269 9.38 0.24 -17.31
C ARG A 269 10.28 0.68 -16.16
N LEU A 270 10.90 1.86 -16.27
CA LEU A 270 11.75 2.43 -15.21
C LEU A 270 10.93 2.79 -13.97
N GLY A 271 9.72 3.32 -14.16
CA GLY A 271 8.81 3.66 -13.07
C GLY A 271 8.32 2.44 -12.28
N ILE A 272 7.99 1.33 -12.94
CA ILE A 272 7.64 0.06 -12.28
C ILE A 272 8.83 -0.49 -11.48
N ALA A 273 10.02 -0.54 -12.08
CA ALA A 273 11.23 -0.97 -11.38
C ALA A 273 11.52 -0.08 -10.16
N ALA A 274 11.44 1.24 -10.33
CA ALA A 274 11.62 2.18 -9.23
C ALA A 274 10.59 1.98 -8.11
N ASN A 275 9.30 1.73 -8.44
CA ASN A 275 8.26 1.46 -7.45
C ASN A 275 8.57 0.24 -6.58
N ILE A 276 9.16 -0.83 -7.15
CA ILE A 276 9.59 -2.01 -6.37
C ILE A 276 10.65 -1.59 -5.34
N PHE A 277 11.70 -0.89 -5.75
CA PHE A 277 12.78 -0.48 -4.82
C PHE A 277 12.34 0.54 -3.78
N ILE A 278 11.43 1.45 -4.15
CA ILE A 278 10.79 2.37 -3.19
C ILE A 278 10.05 1.58 -2.11
N ARG A 279 9.35 0.52 -2.48
CA ARG A 279 8.59 -0.30 -1.52
C ARG A 279 9.52 -1.15 -0.67
N LEU A 280 10.59 -1.73 -1.22
CA LEU A 280 11.58 -2.47 -0.46
C LEU A 280 12.24 -1.61 0.63
N SER A 281 12.53 -0.34 0.34
CA SER A 281 13.06 0.59 1.34
C SER A 281 11.95 1.22 2.21
N GLY A 282 10.89 1.69 1.58
CA GLY A 282 9.89 2.54 2.23
C GLY A 282 8.85 1.79 3.06
N SER A 283 8.52 0.53 2.74
CA SER A 283 7.55 -0.23 3.54
C SER A 283 8.17 -0.81 4.82
N ALA A 284 9.49 -0.93 4.86
CA ALA A 284 10.22 -1.40 6.03
C ALA A 284 10.04 -0.45 7.24
N VAL A 285 10.14 0.85 7.03
CA VAL A 285 10.14 1.86 8.11
C VAL A 285 8.84 1.86 8.93
N PRO A 286 7.63 1.97 8.35
CA PRO A 286 6.39 1.93 9.10
C PRO A 286 6.13 0.58 9.81
N PHE A 287 6.79 -0.49 9.38
CA PHE A 287 6.72 -1.80 10.03
C PHE A 287 7.74 -1.92 11.18
N LEU A 288 9.01 -1.55 10.94
CA LEU A 288 10.09 -1.73 11.92
C LEU A 288 10.02 -0.73 13.09
N LEU A 289 9.63 0.53 12.83
CA LEU A 289 9.64 1.56 13.87
C LEU A 289 8.74 1.25 15.06
N PRO A 290 7.44 0.86 14.89
CA PRO A 290 6.61 0.51 16.03
C PRO A 290 7.16 -0.66 16.83
N LEU A 291 7.76 -1.65 16.14
CA LEU A 291 8.41 -2.80 16.80
C LEU A 291 9.63 -2.37 17.61
N MET A 292 10.50 -1.52 17.03
CA MET A 292 11.65 -0.98 17.73
C MET A 292 11.24 -0.16 18.95
N PHE A 293 10.27 0.74 18.81
CA PHE A 293 9.79 1.59 19.91
C PHE A 293 9.20 0.77 21.06
N GLN A 294 8.44 -0.28 20.75
CA GLN A 294 7.79 -1.10 21.77
C GLN A 294 8.71 -2.16 22.35
N LEU A 295 9.45 -2.90 21.51
CA LEU A 295 10.24 -4.05 21.95
C LEU A 295 11.65 -3.68 22.45
N SER A 296 12.25 -2.62 21.87
CA SER A 296 13.62 -2.21 22.21
C SER A 296 13.65 -1.01 23.16
N PHE A 297 12.79 0.01 22.93
CA PHE A 297 12.76 1.22 23.77
C PHE A 297 11.77 1.13 24.92
N GLY A 298 10.89 0.10 24.94
CA GLY A 298 9.89 -0.08 25.99
C GLY A 298 8.75 0.93 25.98
N TYR A 299 8.54 1.62 24.84
CA TYR A 299 7.44 2.59 24.71
C TYR A 299 6.10 1.85 24.62
N SER A 300 5.02 2.50 25.11
CA SER A 300 3.68 1.98 24.90
C SER A 300 3.28 2.04 23.42
N ALA A 301 2.30 1.22 23.04
CA ALA A 301 1.73 1.26 21.69
C ALA A 301 1.16 2.65 21.34
N GLU A 302 0.59 3.35 22.33
CA GLU A 302 0.07 4.70 22.17
C GLU A 302 1.18 5.73 21.86
N VAL A 303 2.26 5.74 22.63
CA VAL A 303 3.42 6.61 22.37
C VAL A 303 4.03 6.31 21.00
N SER A 304 4.16 5.02 20.66
CA SER A 304 4.65 4.58 19.35
C SER A 304 3.76 5.09 18.21
N GLY A 305 2.44 5.04 18.38
CA GLY A 305 1.47 5.57 17.41
C GLY A 305 1.59 7.08 17.20
N TRP A 306 1.69 7.84 18.28
CA TRP A 306 1.89 9.30 18.20
C TRP A 306 3.22 9.67 17.55
N LEU A 307 4.30 8.94 17.83
CA LEU A 307 5.61 9.16 17.22
C LEU A 307 5.62 8.90 15.70
N LEU A 308 4.74 8.04 15.19
CA LEU A 308 4.64 7.81 13.73
C LEU A 308 3.83 8.88 12.99
N ALA A 309 2.96 9.63 13.67
CA ALA A 309 2.13 10.65 13.06
C ALA A 309 2.91 11.71 12.25
N PRO A 310 4.10 12.17 12.65
CA PRO A 310 4.92 13.12 11.90
C PRO A 310 5.25 12.66 10.47
N ILE A 311 5.40 11.36 10.22
CA ILE A 311 5.64 10.82 8.87
C ILE A 311 4.48 11.19 7.95
N ALA A 312 3.26 10.86 8.37
CA ALA A 312 2.08 11.08 7.55
C ALA A 312 1.73 12.57 7.47
N LEU A 313 1.86 13.32 8.57
CA LEU A 313 1.63 14.77 8.60
C LEU A 313 2.55 15.49 7.60
N MET A 314 3.84 15.19 7.64
CA MET A 314 4.82 15.83 6.76
C MET A 314 4.64 15.39 5.31
N SER A 315 4.21 14.16 5.05
CA SER A 315 3.85 13.69 3.72
C SER A 315 2.70 14.51 3.12
N VAL A 316 1.70 14.87 3.92
CA VAL A 316 0.59 15.72 3.49
C VAL A 316 1.05 17.16 3.21
N VAL A 317 1.78 17.75 4.14
CA VAL A 317 2.28 19.13 4.03
C VAL A 317 3.18 19.26 2.79
N PHE A 318 4.10 18.33 2.60
CA PHE A 318 5.07 18.40 1.51
C PHE A 318 4.45 18.20 0.13
N LYS A 319 3.31 17.50 0.05
CA LYS A 319 2.57 17.30 -1.20
C LYS A 319 2.23 18.62 -1.90
N ARG A 320 2.00 19.70 -1.13
CA ARG A 320 1.71 21.04 -1.67
C ARG A 320 2.89 21.62 -2.47
N PHE A 321 4.11 21.27 -2.12
CA PHE A 321 5.33 21.83 -2.72
C PHE A 321 5.85 21.01 -3.91
N ILE A 322 5.39 19.77 -4.09
CA ILE A 322 5.90 18.83 -5.10
C ILE A 322 5.82 19.43 -6.50
N GLY A 323 4.68 20.00 -6.88
CA GLY A 323 4.51 20.60 -8.21
C GLY A 323 5.50 21.75 -8.47
N HIS A 324 5.78 22.57 -7.46
CA HIS A 324 6.75 23.66 -7.56
C HIS A 324 8.17 23.13 -7.71
N ILE A 325 8.55 22.15 -6.90
CA ILE A 325 9.88 21.50 -6.95
C ILE A 325 10.10 20.83 -8.31
N LEU A 326 9.10 20.08 -8.80
CA LEU A 326 9.16 19.43 -10.12
C LEU A 326 9.31 20.45 -11.26
N ASN A 327 8.66 21.62 -11.18
CA ASN A 327 8.79 22.65 -12.17
C ASN A 327 10.21 23.27 -12.20
N ILE A 328 10.90 23.35 -11.06
CA ILE A 328 12.27 23.90 -10.95
C ILE A 328 13.31 22.84 -11.34
N LEU A 329 13.28 21.69 -10.70
CA LEU A 329 14.35 20.68 -10.78
C LEU A 329 14.11 19.62 -11.86
N GLY A 330 12.85 19.44 -12.32
CA GLY A 330 12.47 18.34 -13.19
C GLY A 330 12.32 17.00 -12.47
N TYR A 331 11.73 16.02 -13.14
CA TYR A 331 11.45 14.71 -12.55
C TYR A 331 12.70 13.94 -12.13
N LYS A 332 13.69 13.82 -13.02
CA LYS A 332 14.93 13.08 -12.77
C LYS A 332 15.66 13.57 -11.51
N THR A 333 15.96 14.88 -11.47
CA THR A 333 16.72 15.47 -10.36
C THR A 333 15.96 15.37 -9.04
N THR A 334 14.65 15.67 -9.07
CA THR A 334 13.79 15.57 -7.87
C THR A 334 13.76 14.14 -7.33
N LEU A 335 13.59 13.14 -8.16
CA LEU A 335 13.54 11.75 -7.76
C LEU A 335 14.89 11.27 -7.19
N ILE A 336 16.00 11.57 -7.84
CA ILE A 336 17.34 11.21 -7.36
C ILE A 336 17.63 11.88 -6.00
N LEU A 337 17.41 13.19 -5.90
CA LEU A 337 17.67 13.92 -4.67
C LEU A 337 16.80 13.42 -3.51
N SER A 338 15.51 13.23 -3.75
CA SER A 338 14.60 12.72 -2.73
C SER A 338 14.97 11.31 -2.28
N SER A 339 15.44 10.45 -3.20
CA SER A 339 15.89 9.09 -2.87
C SER A 339 17.16 9.09 -2.04
N LEU A 340 18.13 9.97 -2.33
CA LEU A 340 19.33 10.15 -1.52
C LEU A 340 19.00 10.68 -0.12
N LEU A 341 18.10 11.68 -0.05
CA LEU A 341 17.63 12.22 1.23
C LEU A 341 16.85 11.18 2.05
N MET A 342 16.06 10.30 1.38
CA MET A 342 15.38 9.20 2.03
C MET A 342 16.38 8.17 2.57
N ALA A 343 17.41 7.82 1.81
CA ALA A 343 18.48 6.95 2.28
C ALA A 343 19.17 7.55 3.51
N GLY A 344 19.50 8.85 3.49
CA GLY A 344 20.07 9.55 4.64
C GLY A 344 19.17 9.54 5.87
N SER A 345 17.86 9.74 5.70
CA SER A 345 16.89 9.64 6.79
C SER A 345 16.82 8.22 7.36
N THR A 346 16.81 7.18 6.51
CA THR A 346 16.78 5.78 6.97
C THR A 346 18.10 5.42 7.68
N VAL A 347 19.26 5.89 7.19
CA VAL A 347 20.54 5.74 7.89
C VAL A 347 20.50 6.45 9.26
N SER A 348 19.94 7.65 9.35
CA SER A 348 19.87 8.36 10.63
C SER A 348 18.95 7.67 11.64
N MET A 349 17.96 6.87 11.19
CA MET A 349 17.15 6.02 12.08
C MET A 349 17.98 4.91 12.75
N SER A 350 19.10 4.47 12.16
CA SER A 350 19.97 3.48 12.77
C SER A 350 20.70 3.98 14.02
N TRP A 351 20.73 5.31 14.24
CA TRP A 351 21.32 5.94 15.42
C TRP A 351 20.30 6.25 16.51
N LEU A 352 19.02 5.88 16.31
CA LEU A 352 18.01 6.04 17.34
C LEU A 352 18.21 4.99 18.45
N ASP A 353 18.13 5.46 19.68
CA ASP A 353 18.18 4.65 20.90
C ASP A 353 17.11 5.10 21.90
N ALA A 354 16.99 4.35 23.01
CA ALA A 354 16.03 4.68 24.08
C ALA A 354 16.31 6.04 24.77
N SER A 355 17.54 6.57 24.67
CA SER A 355 17.95 7.86 25.22
C SER A 355 17.77 9.03 24.24
N SER A 356 17.43 8.72 22.98
CA SER A 356 17.24 9.72 21.94
C SER A 356 16.13 10.69 22.29
N SER A 357 16.38 12.00 22.14
CA SER A 357 15.35 13.00 22.42
C SER A 357 14.16 12.83 21.49
N THR A 358 12.95 13.00 22.04
CA THR A 358 11.69 12.93 21.26
C THR A 358 11.72 13.88 20.06
N MET A 359 12.33 15.06 20.21
CA MET A 359 12.45 16.03 19.11
C MET A 359 13.31 15.47 17.97
N TRP A 360 14.41 14.78 18.28
CA TRP A 360 15.27 14.16 17.27
C TRP A 360 14.50 13.08 16.49
N ILE A 361 13.73 12.23 17.21
CA ILE A 361 12.87 11.21 16.59
C ILE A 361 11.87 11.89 15.65
N ILE A 362 11.14 12.90 16.14
CA ILE A 362 10.12 13.62 15.33
C ILE A 362 10.74 14.25 14.08
N CYS A 363 11.87 14.98 14.21
CA CYS A 363 12.53 15.60 13.06
C CYS A 363 12.96 14.60 12.01
N ASN A 364 13.50 13.45 12.44
CA ASN A 364 13.89 12.37 11.53
C ASN A 364 12.68 11.78 10.78
N LEU A 365 11.58 11.54 11.48
CA LEU A 365 10.35 11.00 10.90
C LEU A 365 9.65 12.01 9.97
N MET A 366 9.71 13.30 10.28
CA MET A 366 9.24 14.36 9.38
C MET A 366 10.09 14.41 8.10
N TRP A 367 11.41 14.32 8.22
CA TRP A 367 12.31 14.24 7.07
C TRP A 367 11.98 13.07 6.17
N TYR A 368 11.84 11.86 6.75
CA TYR A 368 11.43 10.68 6.01
C TYR A 368 10.09 10.87 5.29
N GLY A 369 9.07 11.38 5.99
CA GLY A 369 7.74 11.63 5.43
C GLY A 369 7.74 12.59 4.23
N ALA A 370 8.55 13.66 4.29
CA ALA A 370 8.73 14.60 3.19
C ALA A 370 9.31 13.90 1.95
N CYS A 371 10.39 13.13 2.14
CA CYS A 371 11.04 12.39 1.05
C CYS A 371 10.10 11.38 0.40
N MET A 372 9.39 10.60 1.21
CA MET A 372 8.41 9.62 0.74
C MET A 372 7.32 10.28 -0.10
N SER A 373 6.76 11.40 0.34
CA SER A 373 5.74 12.13 -0.41
C SER A 373 6.24 12.59 -1.79
N MET A 374 7.47 13.13 -1.84
CA MET A 374 8.09 13.58 -3.09
C MET A 374 8.31 12.42 -4.06
N ILE A 375 8.89 11.31 -3.58
CA ILE A 375 9.19 10.14 -4.41
C ILE A 375 7.90 9.52 -4.94
N PHE A 376 6.93 9.23 -4.04
CA PHE A 376 5.68 8.57 -4.43
C PHE A 376 4.88 9.37 -5.45
N SER A 377 4.68 10.66 -5.21
CA SER A 377 3.89 11.48 -6.11
C SER A 377 4.57 11.62 -7.47
N SER A 378 5.87 11.86 -7.47
CA SER A 378 6.62 12.09 -8.71
C SER A 378 6.75 10.83 -9.56
N ILE A 379 7.10 9.68 -8.94
CA ILE A 379 7.31 8.45 -9.68
C ILE A 379 5.99 7.88 -10.23
N ASN A 380 4.90 7.95 -9.44
CA ASN A 380 3.61 7.44 -9.88
C ASN A 380 3.08 8.23 -11.09
N THR A 381 3.21 9.56 -11.04
CA THR A 381 2.83 10.42 -12.17
C THR A 381 3.68 10.14 -13.41
N LEU A 382 5.00 10.02 -13.23
CA LEU A 382 5.92 9.72 -14.34
C LEU A 382 5.67 8.34 -14.95
N THR A 383 5.38 7.33 -14.12
CA THR A 383 5.18 5.94 -14.55
C THR A 383 4.05 5.83 -15.57
N VAL A 384 2.93 6.52 -15.34
CA VAL A 384 1.76 6.43 -16.22
C VAL A 384 1.66 7.58 -17.22
N GLY A 385 2.49 8.62 -17.08
CA GLY A 385 2.37 9.87 -17.80
C GLY A 385 2.60 9.77 -19.32
N ASP A 386 3.43 8.83 -19.77
CA ASP A 386 3.75 8.61 -21.18
C ASP A 386 2.89 7.50 -21.84
N LEU A 387 1.96 6.89 -21.09
CA LEU A 387 1.05 5.91 -21.65
C LEU A 387 -0.06 6.57 -22.47
N SER A 388 -0.49 5.91 -23.54
CA SER A 388 -1.66 6.36 -24.30
C SER A 388 -2.93 6.27 -23.44
N LEU A 389 -3.99 6.99 -23.80
CA LEU A 389 -5.28 6.95 -23.10
C LEU A 389 -5.83 5.51 -22.99
N GLU A 390 -5.65 4.71 -24.03
CA GLU A 390 -6.08 3.31 -24.07
C GLU A 390 -5.29 2.43 -23.08
N GLN A 391 -4.00 2.70 -22.91
CA GLN A 391 -3.09 1.96 -22.05
C GLN A 391 -3.13 2.42 -20.59
N SER A 392 -3.59 3.65 -20.32
CA SER A 392 -3.54 4.27 -18.98
C SER A 392 -4.32 3.47 -17.93
N GLY A 393 -5.44 2.84 -18.31
CA GLY A 393 -6.22 1.99 -17.42
C GLY A 393 -5.44 0.75 -16.96
N ALA A 394 -4.90 -0.01 -17.93
CA ALA A 394 -4.09 -1.21 -17.66
C ALA A 394 -2.78 -0.84 -16.93
N GLY A 395 -2.14 0.28 -17.31
CA GLY A 395 -0.94 0.79 -16.66
C GLY A 395 -1.16 1.16 -15.19
N SER A 396 -2.26 1.85 -14.88
CA SER A 396 -2.63 2.19 -13.50
C SER A 396 -2.96 0.96 -12.66
N THR A 397 -3.59 -0.04 -13.28
CA THR A 397 -3.89 -1.32 -12.64
C THR A 397 -2.59 -2.05 -12.28
N LEU A 398 -1.67 -2.19 -13.24
CA LEU A 398 -0.37 -2.83 -13.00
C LEU A 398 0.46 -2.08 -11.96
N LEU A 399 0.47 -0.75 -12.00
CA LEU A 399 1.13 0.07 -10.99
C LEU A 399 0.55 -0.20 -9.60
N SER A 400 -0.77 -0.28 -9.46
CA SER A 400 -1.44 -0.59 -8.18
C SER A 400 -1.08 -1.98 -7.66
N ILE A 401 -1.00 -2.98 -8.54
CA ILE A 401 -0.56 -4.34 -8.20
C ILE A 401 0.87 -4.31 -7.68
N VAL A 402 1.80 -3.69 -8.43
CA VAL A 402 3.20 -3.59 -8.04
C VAL A 402 3.38 -2.87 -6.70
N GLN A 403 2.57 -1.85 -6.44
CA GLN A 403 2.59 -1.18 -5.15
C GLN A 403 2.15 -2.08 -4.00
N GLN A 404 1.10 -2.85 -4.17
CA GLN A 404 0.60 -3.76 -3.12
C GLN A 404 1.55 -4.94 -2.89
N VAL A 405 1.99 -5.58 -3.97
CA VAL A 405 3.02 -6.64 -3.90
C VAL A 405 4.30 -6.11 -3.26
N GLY A 406 4.71 -4.90 -3.66
CA GLY A 406 5.90 -4.25 -3.13
C GLY A 406 5.81 -3.95 -1.63
N ILE A 407 4.62 -3.66 -1.08
CA ILE A 407 4.43 -3.52 0.37
C ILE A 407 4.74 -4.85 1.06
N GLY A 408 4.10 -5.94 0.62
CA GLY A 408 4.33 -7.27 1.19
C GLY A 408 5.81 -7.69 1.09
N PHE A 409 6.43 -7.54 -0.08
CA PHE A 409 7.84 -7.86 -0.26
C PHE A 409 8.78 -6.99 0.58
N GLY A 410 8.48 -5.69 0.71
CA GLY A 410 9.27 -4.79 1.54
C GLY A 410 9.26 -5.18 3.00
N ILE A 411 8.09 -5.59 3.53
CA ILE A 411 7.95 -6.07 4.89
C ILE A 411 8.64 -7.43 5.06
N ALA A 412 8.44 -8.38 4.14
CA ALA A 412 9.08 -9.70 4.20
C ALA A 412 10.61 -9.58 4.18
N VAL A 413 11.17 -8.79 3.26
CA VAL A 413 12.62 -8.56 3.19
C VAL A 413 13.15 -7.88 4.44
N ALA A 414 12.47 -6.86 4.97
CA ALA A 414 12.86 -6.21 6.21
C ALA A 414 12.86 -7.17 7.40
N SER A 415 11.86 -8.06 7.47
CA SER A 415 11.75 -9.08 8.50
C SER A 415 12.87 -10.14 8.40
N ILE A 416 13.18 -10.62 7.18
CA ILE A 416 14.30 -11.54 6.95
C ILE A 416 15.61 -10.92 7.44
N ILE A 417 15.88 -9.66 7.06
CA ILE A 417 17.10 -8.95 7.46
C ILE A 417 17.16 -8.81 8.98
N LEU A 418 16.05 -8.42 9.62
CA LEU A 418 15.97 -8.29 11.07
C LEU A 418 16.19 -9.64 11.76
N THR A 419 15.56 -10.72 11.28
CA THR A 419 15.72 -12.08 11.82
C THR A 419 17.18 -12.53 11.72
N LEU A 420 17.84 -12.30 10.60
CA LEU A 420 19.25 -12.64 10.43
C LEU A 420 20.11 -11.88 11.45
N TYR A 421 19.96 -10.56 11.61
CA TYR A 421 20.73 -9.81 12.58
C TYR A 421 20.45 -10.25 14.03
N ARG A 422 19.20 -10.58 14.36
CA ARG A 422 18.82 -11.12 15.68
C ARG A 422 19.49 -12.47 15.96
N GLN A 423 19.59 -13.35 14.97
CA GLN A 423 20.30 -14.63 15.11
C GLN A 423 21.79 -14.47 15.38
N PHE A 424 22.44 -13.45 14.78
CA PHE A 424 23.88 -13.21 14.93
C PHE A 424 24.25 -12.37 16.15
N ILE A 425 23.40 -11.40 16.53
CA ILE A 425 23.72 -10.39 17.54
C ILE A 425 23.02 -10.70 18.88
N GLY A 426 21.75 -11.13 18.81
CA GLY A 426 20.92 -11.43 19.98
C GLY A 426 19.50 -10.86 19.87
N ASN A 427 18.65 -11.28 20.80
CA ASN A 427 17.20 -11.06 20.74
C ASN A 427 16.68 -10.08 21.79
N GLU A 428 17.50 -9.58 22.70
CA GLU A 428 17.07 -8.79 23.87
C GLU A 428 17.98 -7.59 24.13
N GLY A 429 17.43 -6.57 24.79
CA GLY A 429 18.15 -5.41 25.24
C GLY A 429 18.90 -4.66 24.12
N GLU A 430 20.16 -4.30 24.37
CA GLU A 430 21.01 -3.60 23.40
C GLU A 430 21.27 -4.41 22.13
N ALA A 431 21.32 -5.75 22.22
CA ALA A 431 21.52 -6.61 21.07
C ALA A 431 20.33 -6.51 20.08
N LEU A 432 19.11 -6.48 20.58
CA LEU A 432 17.92 -6.28 19.75
C LEU A 432 17.91 -4.88 19.12
N GLN A 433 18.31 -3.84 19.86
CA GLN A 433 18.45 -2.48 19.33
C GLN A 433 19.46 -2.43 18.18
N HIS A 434 20.63 -3.04 18.33
CA HIS A 434 21.62 -3.13 17.26
C HIS A 434 21.08 -3.91 16.04
N ALA A 435 20.28 -4.96 16.23
CA ALA A 435 19.66 -5.67 15.13
C ALA A 435 18.72 -4.76 14.31
N PHE A 436 17.90 -3.92 14.97
CA PHE A 436 17.09 -2.90 14.29
C PHE A 436 17.97 -1.87 13.58
N SER A 437 19.00 -1.36 14.23
CA SER A 437 19.93 -0.37 13.66
C SER A 437 20.57 -0.88 12.36
N TYR A 438 21.11 -2.09 12.36
CA TYR A 438 21.69 -2.71 11.17
C TYR A 438 20.65 -3.03 10.12
N THR A 439 19.41 -3.34 10.51
CA THR A 439 18.30 -3.53 9.56
C THR A 439 17.99 -2.22 8.83
N PHE A 440 17.93 -1.08 9.51
CA PHE A 440 17.75 0.22 8.86
C PHE A 440 18.92 0.56 7.93
N LEU A 441 20.17 0.30 8.33
CA LEU A 441 21.33 0.48 7.47
C LEU A 441 21.24 -0.38 6.20
N THR A 442 20.88 -1.66 6.34
CA THR A 442 20.78 -2.57 5.20
C THR A 442 19.62 -2.18 4.27
N THR A 443 18.46 -1.80 4.82
CA THR A 443 17.32 -1.37 4.00
C THR A 443 17.56 -0.04 3.29
N SER A 444 18.45 0.82 3.79
CA SER A 444 18.85 2.06 3.10
C SER A 444 19.57 1.80 1.77
N VAL A 445 20.20 0.63 1.61
CA VAL A 445 20.87 0.22 0.35
C VAL A 445 19.86 0.12 -0.79
N PHE A 446 18.61 -0.28 -0.52
CA PHE A 446 17.56 -0.28 -1.54
C PHE A 446 17.20 1.11 -2.05
N ALA A 447 17.29 2.14 -1.19
CA ALA A 447 17.12 3.53 -1.61
C ALA A 447 18.30 4.01 -2.48
N ILE A 448 19.51 3.52 -2.24
CA ILE A 448 20.68 3.79 -3.10
C ILE A 448 20.52 3.06 -4.44
N ALA A 449 20.09 1.80 -4.42
CA ALA A 449 19.80 1.05 -5.64
C ALA A 449 18.70 1.72 -6.49
N LEU A 450 17.72 2.35 -5.85
CA LEU A 450 16.72 3.16 -6.51
C LEU A 450 17.37 4.33 -7.28
N VAL A 451 18.35 5.01 -6.71
CA VAL A 451 19.09 6.10 -7.39
C VAL A 451 19.76 5.59 -8.67
N TRP A 452 20.31 4.39 -8.63
CA TRP A 452 20.90 3.77 -9.83
C TRP A 452 19.85 3.57 -10.94
N ILE A 453 18.66 3.04 -10.63
CA ILE A 453 17.56 2.90 -11.60
C ILE A 453 17.14 4.27 -12.15
N LEU A 454 16.98 5.27 -11.27
CA LEU A 454 16.56 6.61 -11.65
C LEU A 454 17.61 7.35 -12.48
N SER A 455 18.88 6.95 -12.41
CA SER A 455 19.95 7.52 -13.23
C SER A 455 19.73 7.29 -14.73
N TYR A 456 19.04 6.22 -15.09
CA TYR A 456 18.65 5.91 -16.47
C TYR A 456 17.53 6.81 -17.03
N LEU A 457 16.84 7.58 -16.21
CA LEU A 457 15.91 8.61 -16.70
C LEU A 457 16.65 9.68 -17.49
N ARG A 458 16.04 10.19 -18.54
CA ARG A 458 16.53 11.37 -19.26
C ARG A 458 16.11 12.64 -18.53
N LYS A 459 16.85 13.73 -18.72
CA LYS A 459 16.48 15.04 -18.12
C LYS A 459 15.13 15.54 -18.63
N THR A 460 14.74 15.14 -19.82
CA THR A 460 13.48 15.53 -20.51
C THR A 460 12.29 14.63 -20.15
N ASP A 461 12.51 13.50 -19.45
CA ASP A 461 11.41 12.59 -19.06
C ASP A 461 10.45 13.33 -18.12
N GLY A 462 9.17 13.37 -18.49
CA GLY A 462 8.12 14.07 -17.75
C GLY A 462 8.02 15.58 -17.96
N ASP A 463 8.78 16.18 -18.88
CA ASP A 463 8.71 17.63 -19.12
C ASP A 463 7.32 18.09 -19.60
N HIS A 464 6.61 17.23 -20.35
CA HIS A 464 5.23 17.51 -20.79
C HIS A 464 4.22 17.47 -19.63
N LEU A 465 4.56 16.87 -18.49
CA LEU A 465 3.73 16.83 -17.28
C LEU A 465 3.93 18.07 -16.39
N ARG A 466 4.93 18.88 -16.67
CA ARG A 466 5.24 20.12 -15.94
C ARG A 466 4.37 21.26 -16.48
N LYS A 467 3.93 22.17 -15.60
CA LYS A 467 3.33 23.41 -16.07
C LYS A 467 4.37 24.18 -16.87
N LYS A 468 4.13 24.39 -18.17
CA LYS A 468 4.94 25.36 -18.93
C LYS A 468 4.82 26.73 -18.24
N ARG A 469 5.96 27.33 -17.94
CA ARG A 469 6.05 28.74 -17.54
C ARG A 469 5.62 29.62 -18.70
#